data_abf2e18284458c0c208dae07eef95493
#
_entry.id   abf2e18284458c0c208dae07eef95493
#
_cell.length_a   1.000
_cell.length_b   1.000
_cell.length_c   1.000
_cell.angle_alpha   90.00
_cell.angle_beta   90.00
_cell.angle_gamma   90.00
#
_symmetry.space_group_name_H-M   'P 1'
#
loop_
_entity.id
_entity.type
_entity.pdbx_description
1 polymer ?
#
loop_
_entity_poly.entity_id
_entity_poly.type
_entity_poly.pdbx_seq_one_letter_code
_entity_poly.pdbx_strand_id
1 'polypeptide(L)'
;MAQTATASAAVAAANAPIKIGFINTERVLKDSALAKAAQQRLEAEFSRRDKELQDMAARIKAANDNLEKNGPVMSDADRIKAQQNLVDMNREFQRKQREFSEDLNARRNEALATVLDKANKVVRDIAQKDHYDIIFQEAVYVNPRIDITDKVLKALDAQSGK
;
A
#
# COMPACT_ATOMS: atom_id res chain seq x y z
N MET A 1 -40.35 -37.77 33.40
CA MET A 1 -40.60 -36.35 33.11
C MET A 1 -39.27 -35.56 32.94
N ALA A 2 -38.54 -35.79 31.85
CA ALA A 2 -37.26 -35.11 31.62
C ALA A 2 -37.01 -34.77 30.13
N GLN A 3 -38.03 -34.49 29.32
CA GLN A 3 -37.89 -34.19 27.89
C GLN A 3 -38.30 -32.77 27.46
N THR A 4 -38.74 -31.92 28.37
CA THR A 4 -39.21 -30.55 28.04
C THR A 4 -38.15 -29.46 28.21
N ALA A 5 -37.02 -29.73 28.86
CA ALA A 5 -35.98 -28.72 29.11
C ALA A 5 -35.03 -28.50 27.92
N THR A 6 -34.80 -29.53 27.11
CA THR A 6 -33.84 -29.45 25.96
C THR A 6 -34.40 -28.71 24.75
N ALA A 7 -35.71 -28.73 24.52
CA ALA A 7 -36.35 -28.02 23.40
C ALA A 7 -36.41 -26.50 23.64
N SER A 8 -36.55 -26.05 24.88
CA SER A 8 -36.64 -24.63 25.23
C SER A 8 -35.27 -23.91 25.06
N ALA A 9 -34.15 -24.58 25.34
CA ALA A 9 -32.81 -24.02 25.14
C ALA A 9 -32.45 -23.90 23.66
N ALA A 10 -32.87 -24.82 22.81
CA ALA A 10 -32.64 -24.78 21.37
C ALA A 10 -33.43 -23.66 20.67
N VAL A 11 -34.65 -23.35 21.12
CA VAL A 11 -35.48 -22.27 20.58
C VAL A 11 -34.98 -20.90 21.03
N ALA A 12 -34.41 -20.78 22.24
CA ALA A 12 -33.79 -19.53 22.72
C ALA A 12 -32.50 -19.16 21.95
N ALA A 13 -31.70 -20.16 21.54
CA ALA A 13 -30.53 -19.95 20.71
C ALA A 13 -30.84 -19.52 19.27
N ALA A 14 -31.99 -19.96 18.73
CA ALA A 14 -32.46 -19.61 17.38
C ALA A 14 -32.99 -18.16 17.26
N ASN A 15 -33.32 -17.50 18.38
CA ASN A 15 -33.86 -16.12 18.41
C ASN A 15 -32.85 -15.07 18.93
N ALA A 16 -31.58 -15.41 19.08
CA ALA A 16 -30.58 -14.42 19.43
C ALA A 16 -30.42 -13.36 18.30
N PRO A 17 -30.44 -12.06 18.60
CA PRO A 17 -30.29 -11.02 17.58
C PRO A 17 -28.92 -11.14 16.90
N ILE A 18 -28.94 -11.24 15.57
CA ILE A 18 -27.70 -11.29 14.77
C ILE A 18 -26.92 -10.01 14.97
N LYS A 19 -25.64 -10.14 15.38
CA LYS A 19 -24.75 -9.01 15.57
C LYS A 19 -23.91 -8.78 14.33
N ILE A 20 -24.17 -7.67 13.67
CA ILE A 20 -23.50 -7.25 12.43
C ILE A 20 -22.52 -6.14 12.70
N GLY A 21 -21.33 -6.23 12.09
CA GLY A 21 -20.34 -5.16 12.03
C GLY A 21 -20.04 -4.74 10.59
N PHE A 22 -19.51 -3.56 10.45
CA PHE A 22 -18.97 -3.04 9.18
C PHE A 22 -17.58 -2.45 9.40
N ILE A 23 -16.70 -2.65 8.43
CA ILE A 23 -15.35 -2.08 8.42
C ILE A 23 -15.07 -1.40 7.09
N ASN A 24 -14.55 -0.17 7.15
CA ASN A 24 -14.07 0.54 5.98
C ASN A 24 -12.57 0.21 5.76
N THR A 25 -12.30 -0.69 4.82
CA THR A 25 -10.94 -1.15 4.51
C THR A 25 -10.06 -0.03 3.99
N GLU A 26 -10.60 0.92 3.21
CA GLU A 26 -9.83 2.07 2.72
C GLU A 26 -9.33 2.94 3.87
N ARG A 27 -10.19 3.20 4.88
CA ARG A 27 -9.78 3.94 6.07
C ARG A 27 -8.68 3.20 6.84
N VAL A 28 -8.78 1.88 6.96
CA VAL A 28 -7.75 1.07 7.62
C VAL A 28 -6.41 1.18 6.89
N LEU A 29 -6.42 1.09 5.56
CA LEU A 29 -5.22 1.21 4.72
C LEU A 29 -4.63 2.62 4.67
N LYS A 30 -5.42 3.64 4.96
CA LYS A 30 -4.98 5.05 4.92
C LYS A 30 -4.59 5.58 6.30
N ASP A 31 -5.39 5.27 7.32
CA ASP A 31 -5.35 5.96 8.61
C ASP A 31 -4.56 5.18 9.67
N SER A 32 -4.39 3.85 9.52
CA SER A 32 -3.66 3.05 10.52
C SER A 32 -2.19 3.47 10.63
N ALA A 33 -1.66 3.45 11.84
CA ALA A 33 -0.24 3.70 12.10
C ALA A 33 0.65 2.73 11.31
N LEU A 34 0.21 1.49 11.13
CA LEU A 34 0.91 0.48 10.34
C LEU A 34 1.01 0.87 8.86
N ALA A 35 -0.07 1.36 8.26
CA ALA A 35 -0.08 1.79 6.87
C ALA A 35 0.81 3.03 6.67
N LYS A 36 0.73 4.00 7.57
CA LYS A 36 1.58 5.20 7.56
C LYS A 36 3.06 4.84 7.70
N ALA A 37 3.41 3.93 8.61
CA ALA A 37 4.77 3.45 8.77
C ALA A 37 5.28 2.70 7.53
N ALA A 38 4.43 1.90 6.88
CA ALA A 38 4.77 1.21 5.63
C ALA A 38 5.04 2.21 4.50
N GLN A 39 4.22 3.26 4.37
CA GLN A 39 4.42 4.33 3.39
C GLN A 39 5.73 5.09 3.63
N GLN A 40 6.02 5.48 4.87
CA GLN A 40 7.27 6.16 5.23
C GLN A 40 8.51 5.32 4.92
N ARG A 41 8.45 4.00 5.14
CA ARG A 41 9.54 3.08 4.77
C ARG A 41 9.75 3.02 3.27
N LEU A 42 8.67 2.95 2.48
CA LEU A 42 8.75 3.00 1.03
C LEU A 42 9.37 4.31 0.53
N GLU A 43 8.93 5.44 1.06
CA GLU A 43 9.49 6.75 0.72
C GLU A 43 11.00 6.82 1.04
N ALA A 44 11.41 6.34 2.22
CA ALA A 44 12.82 6.31 2.62
C ALA A 44 13.65 5.37 1.74
N GLU A 45 13.13 4.18 1.39
CA GLU A 45 13.80 3.19 0.54
C GLU A 45 14.00 3.71 -0.88
N PHE A 46 12.99 4.38 -1.44
CA PHE A 46 12.98 4.80 -2.84
C PHE A 46 13.46 6.22 -3.07
N SER A 47 13.54 7.09 -2.06
CA SER A 47 13.97 8.49 -2.19
C SER A 47 15.36 8.63 -2.80
N ARG A 48 16.31 7.77 -2.44
CA ARG A 48 17.67 7.78 -3.01
C ARG A 48 17.65 7.44 -4.49
N ARG A 49 16.90 6.42 -4.89
CA ARG A 49 16.79 6.00 -6.29
C ARG A 49 16.07 7.04 -7.14
N ASP A 50 15.06 7.71 -6.58
CA ASP A 50 14.39 8.83 -7.24
C ASP A 50 15.37 9.97 -7.51
N LYS A 51 16.18 10.33 -6.53
CA LYS A 51 17.24 11.34 -6.71
C LYS A 51 18.26 10.93 -7.76
N GLU A 52 18.69 9.67 -7.79
CA GLU A 52 19.61 9.16 -8.83
C GLU A 52 19.00 9.32 -10.24
N LEU A 53 17.71 9.05 -10.41
CA LEU A 53 16.99 9.26 -11.67
C LEU A 53 16.92 10.74 -12.06
N GLN A 54 16.63 11.62 -11.10
CA GLN A 54 16.64 13.07 -11.33
C GLN A 54 18.03 13.58 -11.75
N ASP A 55 19.08 13.12 -11.09
CA ASP A 55 20.47 13.47 -11.44
C ASP A 55 20.84 12.94 -12.85
N MET A 56 20.40 11.75 -13.22
CA MET A 56 20.60 11.21 -14.56
C MET A 56 19.87 12.04 -15.63
N ALA A 57 18.62 12.41 -15.38
CA ALA A 57 17.85 13.26 -16.29
C ALA A 57 18.54 14.64 -16.48
N ALA A 58 19.05 15.23 -15.41
CA ALA A 58 19.80 16.48 -15.48
C ALA A 58 21.10 16.35 -16.30
N ARG A 59 21.84 15.24 -16.16
CA ARG A 59 23.05 14.97 -16.95
C ARG A 59 22.74 14.75 -18.42
N ILE A 60 21.67 14.04 -18.74
CA ILE A 60 21.21 13.84 -20.14
C ILE A 60 20.87 15.19 -20.76
N LYS A 61 20.12 16.02 -20.03
CA LYS A 61 19.79 17.36 -20.51
C LYS A 61 21.05 18.19 -20.77
N ALA A 62 22.00 18.22 -19.84
CA ALA A 62 23.26 18.94 -19.99
C ALA A 62 24.08 18.42 -21.16
N ALA A 63 24.14 17.11 -21.39
CA ALA A 63 24.85 16.51 -22.52
C ALA A 63 24.20 16.88 -23.86
N ASN A 64 22.85 16.89 -23.92
CA ASN A 64 22.10 17.33 -25.10
C ASN A 64 22.34 18.81 -25.39
N ASP A 65 22.20 19.67 -24.38
CA ASP A 65 22.40 21.12 -24.51
C ASP A 65 23.86 21.41 -24.97
N ASN A 66 24.85 20.66 -24.47
CA ASN A 66 26.23 20.78 -24.90
C ASN A 66 26.43 20.37 -26.38
N LEU A 67 25.79 19.26 -26.79
CA LEU A 67 25.89 18.81 -28.17
C LEU A 67 25.19 19.78 -29.15
N GLU A 68 24.06 20.37 -28.76
CA GLU A 68 23.41 21.41 -29.55
C GLU A 68 24.25 22.67 -29.72
N LYS A 69 24.85 23.15 -28.63
CA LYS A 69 25.65 24.41 -28.62
C LYS A 69 27.00 24.25 -29.28
N ASN A 70 27.71 23.18 -28.95
CA ASN A 70 29.11 22.99 -29.33
C ASN A 70 29.31 22.02 -30.50
N GLY A 71 28.28 21.21 -30.86
CA GLY A 71 28.33 20.26 -31.97
C GLY A 71 28.87 20.82 -33.28
N PRO A 72 28.45 22.04 -33.72
CA PRO A 72 28.95 22.66 -34.95
C PRO A 72 30.45 22.93 -34.96
N VAL A 73 31.08 23.09 -33.79
CA VAL A 73 32.52 23.39 -33.66
C VAL A 73 33.36 22.20 -33.17
N MET A 74 32.71 21.08 -32.87
CA MET A 74 33.38 19.82 -32.50
C MET A 74 34.03 19.15 -33.71
N SER A 75 35.10 18.37 -33.48
CA SER A 75 35.57 17.42 -34.48
C SER A 75 34.50 16.36 -34.77
N ASP A 76 34.50 15.76 -35.97
CA ASP A 76 33.54 14.70 -36.30
C ASP A 76 33.66 13.52 -35.34
N ALA A 77 34.86 13.14 -34.94
CA ALA A 77 35.08 12.05 -33.99
C ALA A 77 34.51 12.39 -32.59
N ASP A 78 34.68 13.61 -32.08
CA ASP A 78 34.15 14.03 -30.78
C ASP A 78 32.62 14.15 -30.82
N ARG A 79 32.07 14.63 -31.94
CA ARG A 79 30.61 14.71 -32.12
C ARG A 79 29.97 13.33 -32.11
N ILE A 80 30.51 12.37 -32.85
CA ILE A 80 30.02 10.98 -32.90
C ILE A 80 30.09 10.36 -31.49
N LYS A 81 31.22 10.55 -30.78
CA LYS A 81 31.38 10.04 -29.41
C LYS A 81 30.36 10.65 -28.43
N ALA A 82 30.11 11.96 -28.53
CA ALA A 82 29.11 12.64 -27.71
C ALA A 82 27.69 12.15 -28.00
N GLN A 83 27.35 11.90 -29.28
CA GLN A 83 26.06 11.33 -29.67
C GLN A 83 25.88 9.90 -29.13
N GLN A 84 26.90 9.04 -29.25
CA GLN A 84 26.87 7.69 -28.71
C GLN A 84 26.70 7.69 -27.18
N ASN A 85 27.44 8.55 -26.48
CA ASN A 85 27.30 8.70 -25.04
C ASN A 85 25.89 9.14 -24.63
N LEU A 86 25.29 10.08 -25.35
CA LEU A 86 23.91 10.52 -25.11
C LEU A 86 22.91 9.38 -25.31
N VAL A 87 23.07 8.56 -26.36
CA VAL A 87 22.24 7.38 -26.60
C VAL A 87 22.36 6.38 -25.45
N ASP A 88 23.57 6.10 -25.00
CA ASP A 88 23.82 5.16 -23.88
C ASP A 88 23.24 5.68 -22.57
N MET A 89 23.41 6.97 -22.27
CA MET A 89 22.81 7.60 -21.09
C MET A 89 21.26 7.51 -21.11
N ASN A 90 20.63 7.75 -22.26
CA ASN A 90 19.18 7.63 -22.40
C ASN A 90 18.72 6.18 -22.21
N ARG A 91 19.43 5.21 -22.77
CA ARG A 91 19.11 3.79 -22.64
C ARG A 91 19.20 3.34 -21.18
N GLU A 92 20.26 3.75 -20.48
CA GLU A 92 20.47 3.45 -19.07
C GLU A 92 19.38 4.10 -18.19
N PHE A 93 19.04 5.35 -18.46
CA PHE A 93 17.96 6.06 -17.76
C PHE A 93 16.61 5.35 -17.91
N GLN A 94 16.24 4.98 -19.13
CA GLN A 94 14.99 4.26 -19.38
C GLN A 94 14.96 2.90 -18.68
N ARG A 95 16.09 2.17 -18.65
CA ARG A 95 16.20 0.92 -17.93
C ARG A 95 15.99 1.11 -16.44
N LYS A 96 16.71 2.04 -15.81
CA LYS A 96 16.59 2.35 -14.38
C LYS A 96 15.20 2.87 -14.00
N GLN A 97 14.57 3.66 -14.87
CA GLN A 97 13.23 4.16 -14.64
C GLN A 97 12.18 3.02 -14.63
N ARG A 98 12.30 2.04 -15.53
CA ARG A 98 11.44 0.86 -15.50
C ARG A 98 11.67 0.03 -14.25
N GLU A 99 12.92 -0.30 -13.92
CA GLU A 99 13.27 -1.04 -12.69
C GLU A 99 12.74 -0.35 -11.43
N PHE A 100 12.87 0.98 -11.36
CA PHE A 100 12.32 1.77 -10.25
C PHE A 100 10.81 1.63 -10.14
N SER A 101 10.10 1.78 -11.25
CA SER A 101 8.64 1.70 -11.29
C SER A 101 8.12 0.29 -10.92
N GLU A 102 8.76 -0.75 -11.46
CA GLU A 102 8.41 -2.14 -11.20
C GLU A 102 8.65 -2.50 -9.72
N ASP A 103 9.82 -2.16 -9.19
CA ASP A 103 10.18 -2.42 -7.80
C ASP A 103 9.26 -1.64 -6.83
N LEU A 104 9.00 -0.36 -7.10
CA LEU A 104 8.11 0.45 -6.27
C LEU A 104 6.70 -0.13 -6.23
N ASN A 105 6.16 -0.55 -7.38
CA ASN A 105 4.85 -1.19 -7.43
C ASN A 105 4.83 -2.53 -6.68
N ALA A 106 5.86 -3.36 -6.85
CA ALA A 106 5.97 -4.63 -6.14
C ALA A 106 6.04 -4.42 -4.62
N ARG A 107 6.87 -3.51 -4.15
CA ARG A 107 7.01 -3.19 -2.72
C ARG A 107 5.76 -2.57 -2.14
N ARG A 108 5.08 -1.71 -2.89
CA ARG A 108 3.80 -1.13 -2.48
C ARG A 108 2.73 -2.20 -2.30
N ASN A 109 2.61 -3.13 -3.24
CA ASN A 109 1.65 -4.23 -3.16
C ASN A 109 1.95 -5.16 -1.98
N GLU A 110 3.22 -5.48 -1.74
CA GLU A 110 3.66 -6.27 -0.58
C GLU A 110 3.31 -5.58 0.74
N ALA A 111 3.56 -4.27 0.83
CA ALA A 111 3.23 -3.49 2.02
C ALA A 111 1.72 -3.44 2.28
N LEU A 112 0.91 -3.23 1.23
CA LEU A 112 -0.56 -3.25 1.33
C LEU A 112 -1.07 -4.63 1.76
N ALA A 113 -0.55 -5.71 1.18
CA ALA A 113 -0.91 -7.08 1.58
C ALA A 113 -0.60 -7.33 3.06
N THR A 114 0.56 -6.90 3.53
CA THR A 114 0.96 -7.03 4.93
C THR A 114 0.01 -6.29 5.88
N VAL A 115 -0.40 -5.07 5.51
CA VAL A 115 -1.37 -4.28 6.31
C VAL A 115 -2.73 -4.97 6.35
N LEU A 116 -3.21 -5.45 5.20
CA LEU A 116 -4.49 -6.18 5.10
C LEU A 116 -4.50 -7.47 5.92
N ASP A 117 -3.43 -8.25 5.87
CA ASP A 117 -3.32 -9.50 6.63
C ASP A 117 -3.39 -9.26 8.14
N LYS A 118 -2.67 -8.23 8.62
CA LYS A 118 -2.72 -7.84 10.03
C LYS A 118 -4.10 -7.29 10.41
N ALA A 119 -4.70 -6.47 9.56
CA ALA A 119 -6.05 -5.95 9.78
C ALA A 119 -7.08 -7.09 9.86
N ASN A 120 -7.03 -8.05 8.94
CA ASN A 120 -7.91 -9.21 8.92
C ASN A 120 -7.77 -10.06 10.19
N LYS A 121 -6.55 -10.22 10.71
CA LYS A 121 -6.32 -10.90 11.99
C LYS A 121 -6.99 -10.17 13.14
N VAL A 122 -6.79 -8.85 13.23
CA VAL A 122 -7.42 -8.00 14.27
C VAL A 122 -8.94 -8.06 14.17
N VAL A 123 -9.50 -8.02 12.95
CA VAL A 123 -10.96 -8.13 12.73
C VAL A 123 -11.49 -9.46 13.24
N ARG A 124 -10.81 -10.57 12.97
CA ARG A 124 -11.20 -11.90 13.47
C ARG A 124 -11.14 -11.97 14.98
N ASP A 125 -10.09 -11.43 15.60
CA ASP A 125 -9.95 -11.39 17.05
C ASP A 125 -11.10 -10.58 17.70
N ILE A 126 -11.46 -9.43 17.11
CA ILE A 126 -12.59 -8.61 17.55
C ILE A 126 -13.91 -9.36 17.35
N ALA A 127 -14.09 -10.00 16.19
CA ALA A 127 -15.32 -10.76 15.89
C ALA A 127 -15.57 -11.86 16.92
N GLN A 128 -14.54 -12.64 17.25
CA GLN A 128 -14.61 -13.70 18.25
C GLN A 128 -14.86 -13.17 19.65
N LYS A 129 -14.09 -12.17 20.07
CA LYS A 129 -14.16 -11.59 21.42
C LYS A 129 -15.50 -10.93 21.71
N ASP A 130 -16.05 -10.23 20.73
CA ASP A 130 -17.27 -9.43 20.88
C ASP A 130 -18.51 -10.13 20.32
N HIS A 131 -18.38 -11.38 19.88
CA HIS A 131 -19.47 -12.22 19.37
C HIS A 131 -20.21 -11.57 18.18
N TYR A 132 -19.47 -11.11 17.16
CA TYR A 132 -20.06 -10.72 15.88
C TYR A 132 -20.35 -11.97 15.04
N ASP A 133 -21.55 -12.03 14.47
CA ASP A 133 -21.96 -13.10 13.57
C ASP A 133 -21.42 -12.87 12.16
N ILE A 134 -21.37 -11.61 11.73
CA ILE A 134 -20.86 -11.21 10.41
C ILE A 134 -20.26 -9.80 10.45
N ILE A 135 -19.17 -9.60 9.69
CA ILE A 135 -18.55 -8.30 9.47
C ILE A 135 -18.41 -8.08 7.96
N PHE A 136 -19.01 -7.00 7.45
CA PHE A 136 -18.95 -6.59 6.06
C PHE A 136 -17.80 -5.61 5.81
N GLN A 137 -17.23 -5.64 4.59
CA GLN A 137 -16.20 -4.71 4.14
C GLN A 137 -16.73 -3.69 3.13
N GLU A 138 -17.77 -4.04 2.40
CA GLU A 138 -18.36 -3.22 1.35
C GLU A 138 -19.85 -3.08 1.57
N ALA A 139 -20.35 -1.85 1.48
CA ALA A 139 -21.77 -1.56 1.57
C ALA A 139 -22.08 -0.21 0.92
N VAL A 140 -23.25 -0.11 0.28
CA VAL A 140 -23.73 1.18 -0.30
C VAL A 140 -24.08 2.19 0.80
N TYR A 141 -24.59 1.70 1.91
CA TYR A 141 -24.95 2.49 3.09
C TYR A 141 -24.60 1.73 4.36
N VAL A 142 -24.02 2.43 5.33
CA VAL A 142 -23.69 1.90 6.65
C VAL A 142 -24.21 2.84 7.72
N ASN A 143 -25.01 2.31 8.62
CA ASN A 143 -25.39 3.06 9.82
C ASN A 143 -24.16 3.15 10.74
N PRO A 144 -23.80 4.35 11.27
CA PRO A 144 -22.63 4.52 12.16
C PRO A 144 -22.63 3.59 13.37
N ARG A 145 -23.80 3.12 13.80
CA ARG A 145 -23.94 2.20 14.94
C ARG A 145 -23.25 0.85 14.73
N ILE A 146 -23.18 0.37 13.47
CA ILE A 146 -22.55 -0.93 13.14
C ILE A 146 -21.13 -0.77 12.61
N ASP A 147 -20.66 0.47 12.38
CA ASP A 147 -19.28 0.74 11.93
C ASP A 147 -18.30 0.54 13.08
N ILE A 148 -17.45 -0.48 12.93
CA ILE A 148 -16.40 -0.84 13.90
C ILE A 148 -15.01 -0.45 13.44
N THR A 149 -14.89 0.37 12.37
CA THR A 149 -13.59 0.76 11.78
C THR A 149 -12.66 1.39 12.80
N ASP A 150 -13.15 2.32 13.63
CA ASP A 150 -12.33 2.97 14.66
C ASP A 150 -11.83 1.99 15.74
N LYS A 151 -12.64 0.98 16.06
CA LYS A 151 -12.25 -0.08 16.99
C LYS A 151 -11.13 -0.94 16.41
N VAL A 152 -11.23 -1.27 15.13
CA VAL A 152 -10.19 -2.03 14.42
C VAL A 152 -8.91 -1.21 14.31
N LEU A 153 -8.99 0.09 13.98
CA LEU A 153 -7.83 0.99 13.93
C LEU A 153 -7.11 1.03 15.27
N LYS A 154 -7.84 1.25 16.36
CA LYS A 154 -7.24 1.28 17.72
C LYS A 154 -6.56 -0.04 18.08
N ALA A 155 -7.18 -1.17 17.76
CA ALA A 155 -6.62 -2.48 18.05
C ALA A 155 -5.38 -2.79 17.20
N LEU A 156 -5.39 -2.37 15.93
CA LEU A 156 -4.26 -2.52 15.00
C LEU A 156 -3.07 -1.67 15.43
N ASP A 157 -3.32 -0.42 15.84
CA ASP A 157 -2.28 0.50 16.31
C ASP A 157 -1.66 0.02 17.64
N ALA A 158 -2.46 -0.56 18.53
CA ALA A 158 -1.96 -1.14 19.79
C ALA A 158 -1.04 -2.37 19.56
N GLN A 159 -1.24 -3.12 18.47
CA GLN A 159 -0.36 -4.23 18.09
C GLN A 159 0.91 -3.78 17.37
N SER A 160 0.87 -2.61 16.73
CA SER A 160 2.00 -2.06 15.96
C SER A 160 3.05 -1.38 16.86
N GLY A 161 2.68 -1.04 18.09
CA GLY A 161 3.55 -0.39 19.09
C GLY A 161 4.32 -1.36 20.00
N LYS A 162 4.23 -2.67 19.73
CA LYS A 162 5.02 -3.72 20.39
C LYS A 162 6.01 -4.29 19.39
#